data_79aac95a8180ef557b9524e2d12a289a
#
_entry.id   79aac95a8180ef557b9524e2d12a289a
#
_cell.length_a   1.000
_cell.length_b   1.000
_cell.length_c   1.000
_cell.angle_alpha   90.00
_cell.angle_beta   90.00
_cell.angle_gamma   90.00
#
_symmetry.space_group_name_H-M   'P 1'
#
loop_
_entity.id
_entity.type
_entity.pdbx_description
1 polymer ?
#
loop_
_entity_poly.entity_id
_entity_poly.type
_entity_poly.pdbx_seq_one_letter_code
_entity_poly.pdbx_strand_id
1 'polypeptide(L)'
;MKTTYLHCTLLDGSENMTEQKDMTIVVEDGKILSVEPAAPAPSDSGTIIDLGGKYLMPGLINLHVHLPGSGYPRKKPQDSARAAKLVMKNGLTRALGRKLCEHYAKTELLSGVTTIRTVGGLGNFDSVIRDRIAAGKIIGPRMLVSDMAVSVPDGHMAGSVAHAAHSEAECRAFVRSIVADRPDWIKLMVTGGVLDAKVKGEPGVLKMPPEYIRACCEEAHAAGYRVAAHAESPEGVRAALENGVDTIEHGAAPDAELLRLFKEKNAADICTISPAVPLAKFDR
;
A
#
# COMPACT_ATOMS: atom_id res chain seq x y z
N MET A 1 -1.84 13.40 26.49
CA MET A 1 -2.92 12.66 27.20
C MET A 1 -2.39 11.28 27.56
N LYS A 2 -2.48 10.91 28.85
CA LYS A 2 -1.95 9.66 29.38
C LYS A 2 -3.02 8.58 29.44
N THR A 3 -2.69 7.35 29.01
CA THR A 3 -3.56 6.17 29.06
C THR A 3 -2.76 5.00 29.59
N THR A 4 -3.32 4.28 30.55
CA THR A 4 -2.72 3.07 31.13
C THR A 4 -3.59 1.86 30.80
N TYR A 5 -2.99 0.88 30.16
CA TYR A 5 -3.59 -0.41 29.84
C TYR A 5 -3.14 -1.43 30.87
N LEU A 6 -4.10 -2.04 31.59
CA LEU A 6 -3.85 -3.05 32.62
C LEU A 6 -4.19 -4.45 32.13
N HIS A 7 -3.55 -5.44 32.72
CA HIS A 7 -3.85 -6.87 32.58
C HIS A 7 -3.92 -7.33 31.12
N CYS A 8 -2.96 -6.89 30.26
CA CYS A 8 -2.90 -7.38 28.90
C CYS A 8 -1.95 -8.57 28.75
N THR A 9 -2.18 -9.38 27.73
CA THR A 9 -1.18 -10.31 27.19
C THR A 9 -0.46 -9.60 26.06
N LEU A 10 0.79 -9.22 26.29
CA LEU A 10 1.60 -8.47 25.32
C LEU A 10 2.29 -9.39 24.33
N LEU A 11 2.17 -9.08 23.04
CA LEU A 11 3.02 -9.54 21.95
C LEU A 11 3.82 -8.33 21.48
N ASP A 12 5.10 -8.24 21.80
CA ASP A 12 5.89 -7.01 21.65
C ASP A 12 6.43 -6.75 20.24
N GLY A 13 6.19 -7.67 19.29
CA GLY A 13 6.69 -7.59 17.91
C GLY A 13 8.16 -7.98 17.77
N SER A 14 8.79 -8.53 18.80
CA SER A 14 10.14 -9.13 18.71
C SER A 14 10.14 -10.38 17.86
N GLU A 15 11.34 -10.83 17.45
CA GLU A 15 11.51 -11.99 16.58
C GLU A 15 10.87 -13.27 17.16
N ASN A 16 10.90 -13.44 18.47
CA ASN A 16 10.35 -14.60 19.14
C ASN A 16 8.85 -14.50 19.45
N MET A 17 8.25 -13.31 19.43
CA MET A 17 6.82 -13.06 19.72
C MET A 17 6.30 -13.80 20.95
N THR A 18 7.11 -13.90 22.02
CA THR A 18 6.75 -14.60 23.24
C THR A 18 5.62 -13.87 23.97
N GLU A 19 4.59 -14.59 24.36
CA GLU A 19 3.49 -14.05 25.15
C GLU A 19 3.98 -13.59 26.54
N GLN A 20 3.79 -12.31 26.85
CA GLN A 20 4.06 -11.74 28.16
C GLN A 20 2.71 -11.45 28.83
N LYS A 21 2.33 -12.29 29.81
CA LYS A 21 1.04 -12.20 30.49
C LYS A 21 1.03 -11.16 31.59
N ASP A 22 -0.17 -10.64 31.87
CA ASP A 22 -0.44 -9.70 32.95
C ASP A 22 0.46 -8.45 32.92
N MET A 23 0.54 -7.84 31.75
CA MET A 23 1.37 -6.64 31.53
C MET A 23 0.56 -5.36 31.74
N THR A 24 1.25 -4.35 32.27
CA THR A 24 0.78 -2.96 32.35
C THR A 24 1.55 -2.10 31.37
N ILE A 25 0.85 -1.33 30.52
CA ILE A 25 1.47 -0.47 29.51
C ILE A 25 0.95 0.94 29.68
N VAL A 26 1.87 1.89 29.84
CA VAL A 26 1.57 3.32 29.95
C VAL A 26 1.94 4.04 28.66
N VAL A 27 0.96 4.75 28.09
CA VAL A 27 1.14 5.55 26.87
C VAL A 27 0.81 7.01 27.18
N GLU A 28 1.65 7.94 26.74
CA GLU A 28 1.40 9.38 26.83
C GLU A 28 1.80 10.07 25.53
N ASP A 29 0.90 10.91 25.03
CA ASP A 29 1.12 11.72 23.81
C ASP A 29 1.64 10.88 22.60
N GLY A 30 1.07 9.68 22.45
CA GLY A 30 1.39 8.76 21.35
C GLY A 30 2.71 8.01 21.53
N LYS A 31 3.32 8.03 22.72
CA LYS A 31 4.56 7.30 23.04
C LYS A 31 4.33 6.31 24.17
N ILE A 32 4.92 5.13 24.10
CA ILE A 32 4.98 4.18 25.19
C ILE A 32 6.00 4.70 26.22
N LEU A 33 5.56 4.92 27.45
CA LEU A 33 6.42 5.37 28.55
C LEU A 33 6.99 4.20 29.34
N SER A 34 6.15 3.19 29.66
CA SER A 34 6.60 1.99 30.35
C SER A 34 5.84 0.74 29.88
N VAL A 35 6.49 -0.40 30.04
CA VAL A 35 5.97 -1.75 29.84
C VAL A 35 6.46 -2.59 31.00
N GLU A 36 5.58 -2.97 31.93
CA GLU A 36 5.96 -3.60 33.19
C GLU A 36 5.04 -4.79 33.51
N PRO A 37 5.55 -5.89 34.08
CA PRO A 37 4.72 -7.01 34.51
C PRO A 37 3.93 -6.66 35.76
N ALA A 38 2.64 -7.01 35.81
CA ALA A 38 1.73 -6.94 36.96
C ALA A 38 1.83 -5.61 37.79
N ALA A 39 2.20 -4.50 37.14
CA ALA A 39 2.34 -3.22 37.82
C ALA A 39 0.97 -2.58 38.07
N PRO A 40 0.73 -2.00 39.24
CA PRO A 40 -0.46 -1.21 39.48
C PRO A 40 -0.46 0.05 38.63
N ALA A 41 -1.66 0.58 38.37
CA ALA A 41 -1.75 1.87 37.67
C ALA A 41 -1.00 2.96 38.45
N PRO A 42 -0.16 3.78 37.78
CA PRO A 42 0.47 4.94 38.44
C PRO A 42 -0.57 5.89 39.00
N SER A 43 -0.20 6.65 40.06
CA SER A 43 -1.12 7.59 40.70
C SER A 43 -1.67 8.69 39.78
N ASP A 44 -0.95 8.98 38.68
CA ASP A 44 -1.29 9.95 37.63
C ASP A 44 -1.69 9.27 36.31
N SER A 45 -2.35 8.12 36.35
CA SER A 45 -2.58 7.21 35.21
C SER A 45 -3.39 7.81 34.06
N GLY A 46 -4.07 8.94 34.26
CA GLY A 46 -4.98 9.48 33.26
C GLY A 46 -6.18 8.54 33.03
N THR A 47 -6.38 8.09 31.77
CA THR A 47 -7.40 7.09 31.45
C THR A 47 -6.88 5.69 31.73
N ILE A 48 -7.58 4.91 32.54
CA ILE A 48 -7.27 3.50 32.83
C ILE A 48 -8.19 2.60 32.00
N ILE A 49 -7.60 1.64 31.30
CA ILE A 49 -8.32 0.61 30.50
C ILE A 49 -7.85 -0.76 30.95
N ASP A 50 -8.73 -1.51 31.62
CA ASP A 50 -8.46 -2.90 31.95
C ASP A 50 -8.78 -3.78 30.74
N LEU A 51 -7.78 -4.50 30.25
CA LEU A 51 -7.91 -5.38 29.07
C LEU A 51 -8.34 -6.81 29.44
N GLY A 52 -8.32 -7.18 30.73
CA GLY A 52 -8.84 -8.46 31.21
C GLY A 52 -8.20 -9.67 30.53
N GLY A 53 -6.89 -9.63 30.27
CA GLY A 53 -6.13 -10.68 29.60
C GLY A 53 -6.16 -10.63 28.06
N LYS A 54 -6.81 -9.62 27.44
CA LYS A 54 -6.79 -9.47 25.98
C LYS A 54 -5.37 -9.22 25.46
N TYR A 55 -5.14 -9.65 24.23
CA TYR A 55 -3.86 -9.40 23.56
C TYR A 55 -3.69 -7.92 23.20
N LEU A 56 -2.50 -7.41 23.43
CA LEU A 56 -2.03 -6.12 22.96
C LEU A 56 -0.78 -6.35 22.12
N MET A 57 -0.73 -5.77 20.92
CA MET A 57 0.37 -5.94 19.99
C MET A 57 0.61 -4.66 19.18
N PRO A 58 1.79 -4.47 18.57
CA PRO A 58 1.99 -3.41 17.59
C PRO A 58 0.95 -3.49 16.48
N GLY A 59 0.49 -2.32 16.00
CA GLY A 59 -0.45 -2.28 14.89
C GLY A 59 0.14 -2.91 13.63
N LEU A 60 -0.68 -3.62 12.88
CA LEU A 60 -0.27 -4.26 11.62
C LEU A 60 0.08 -3.21 10.55
N ILE A 61 0.95 -3.60 9.63
CA ILE A 61 1.38 -2.77 8.48
C ILE A 61 0.98 -3.47 7.20
N ASN A 62 0.19 -2.80 6.35
CA ASN A 62 -0.18 -3.29 5.02
C ASN A 62 0.55 -2.47 3.96
N LEU A 63 1.51 -3.08 3.27
CA LEU A 63 2.38 -2.41 2.30
C LEU A 63 1.81 -2.36 0.88
N HIS A 64 0.61 -2.91 0.64
CA HIS A 64 -0.01 -2.91 -0.69
C HIS A 64 -1.51 -2.71 -0.61
N VAL A 65 -1.96 -1.48 -0.81
CA VAL A 65 -3.38 -1.09 -0.74
C VAL A 65 -3.79 -0.25 -1.95
N HIS A 66 -5.01 -0.49 -2.43
CA HIS A 66 -5.70 0.37 -3.41
C HIS A 66 -7.00 0.88 -2.79
N LEU A 67 -7.02 2.10 -2.27
CA LEU A 67 -8.20 2.66 -1.59
C LEU A 67 -9.48 2.72 -2.45
N PRO A 68 -9.44 2.84 -3.80
CA PRO A 68 -10.65 2.74 -4.61
C PRO A 68 -11.30 1.34 -4.62
N GLY A 69 -10.60 0.31 -4.14
CA GLY A 69 -11.07 -1.06 -4.04
C GLY A 69 -11.66 -1.40 -2.68
N SER A 70 -12.77 -2.15 -2.65
CA SER A 70 -13.40 -2.59 -1.38
C SER A 70 -12.69 -3.78 -0.72
N GLY A 71 -11.74 -4.44 -1.40
CA GLY A 71 -11.14 -5.71 -0.95
C GLY A 71 -12.08 -6.93 -1.03
N TYR A 72 -13.37 -6.74 -1.34
CA TYR A 72 -14.30 -7.85 -1.48
C TYR A 72 -14.28 -8.45 -2.88
N PRO A 73 -14.27 -9.79 -3.02
CA PRO A 73 -14.37 -10.47 -4.31
C PRO A 73 -15.64 -10.07 -5.04
N ARG A 74 -15.52 -9.76 -6.32
CA ARG A 74 -16.67 -9.41 -7.16
C ARG A 74 -17.12 -10.60 -7.99
N LYS A 75 -18.44 -10.81 -8.07
CA LYS A 75 -19.04 -11.89 -8.88
C LYS A 75 -18.99 -11.62 -10.39
N LYS A 76 -18.75 -10.37 -10.83
CA LYS A 76 -18.68 -9.98 -12.25
C LYS A 76 -17.49 -9.07 -12.49
N PRO A 77 -16.81 -9.19 -13.63
CA PRO A 77 -15.81 -8.23 -14.07
C PRO A 77 -16.40 -6.82 -14.11
N GLN A 78 -15.60 -5.83 -13.74
CA GLN A 78 -15.97 -4.42 -13.81
C GLN A 78 -14.99 -3.69 -14.71
N ASP A 79 -15.51 -2.84 -15.59
CA ASP A 79 -14.70 -1.88 -16.33
C ASP A 79 -14.22 -0.78 -15.37
N SER A 80 -13.02 -0.97 -14.83
CA SER A 80 -12.40 -0.08 -13.86
C SER A 80 -12.12 1.31 -14.45
N ALA A 81 -11.78 1.39 -15.75
CA ALA A 81 -11.51 2.66 -16.42
C ALA A 81 -12.80 3.49 -16.55
N ARG A 82 -13.91 2.84 -16.92
CA ARG A 82 -15.23 3.51 -16.97
C ARG A 82 -15.67 3.98 -15.61
N ALA A 83 -15.49 3.16 -14.58
CA ALA A 83 -15.82 3.53 -13.19
C ALA A 83 -14.99 4.74 -12.72
N ALA A 84 -13.69 4.74 -12.98
CA ALA A 84 -12.80 5.86 -12.67
C ALA A 84 -13.24 7.15 -13.38
N LYS A 85 -13.51 7.08 -14.67
CA LYS A 85 -14.05 8.24 -15.44
C LYS A 85 -15.33 8.80 -14.83
N LEU A 86 -16.25 7.94 -14.37
CA LEU A 86 -17.49 8.37 -13.74
C LEU A 86 -17.23 9.10 -12.40
N VAL A 87 -16.35 8.54 -11.56
CA VAL A 87 -15.95 9.16 -10.29
C VAL A 87 -15.26 10.49 -10.51
N MET A 88 -14.40 10.59 -11.52
CA MET A 88 -13.61 11.80 -11.81
C MET A 88 -14.36 12.85 -12.66
N LYS A 89 -15.62 12.61 -13.06
CA LYS A 89 -16.39 13.42 -14.00
C LYS A 89 -16.62 14.87 -13.54
N ASN A 90 -16.90 15.10 -12.26
CA ASN A 90 -17.15 16.42 -11.71
C ASN A 90 -16.85 16.50 -10.21
N GLY A 91 -16.95 17.69 -9.63
CA GLY A 91 -16.63 17.93 -8.22
C GLY A 91 -17.47 17.10 -7.24
N LEU A 92 -18.76 16.88 -7.52
CA LEU A 92 -19.64 16.09 -6.66
C LEU A 92 -19.25 14.60 -6.66
N THR A 93 -19.09 14.00 -7.84
CA THR A 93 -18.71 12.58 -7.96
C THR A 93 -17.31 12.33 -7.41
N ARG A 94 -16.36 13.26 -7.58
CA ARG A 94 -15.03 13.21 -6.95
C ARG A 94 -15.11 13.27 -5.42
N ALA A 95 -15.93 14.14 -4.86
CA ALA A 95 -16.13 14.24 -3.42
C ALA A 95 -16.72 12.96 -2.83
N LEU A 96 -17.70 12.35 -3.50
CA LEU A 96 -18.29 11.06 -3.09
C LEU A 96 -17.29 9.92 -3.20
N GLY A 97 -16.53 9.84 -4.30
CA GLY A 97 -15.48 8.83 -4.48
C GLY A 97 -14.38 8.93 -3.41
N ARG A 98 -13.92 10.16 -3.11
CA ARG A 98 -12.95 10.37 -2.03
C ARG A 98 -13.52 9.95 -0.66
N LYS A 99 -14.79 10.29 -0.37
CA LYS A 99 -15.41 9.87 0.89
C LYS A 99 -15.52 8.35 1.04
N LEU A 100 -15.71 7.65 -0.08
CA LEU A 100 -15.66 6.19 -0.10
C LEU A 100 -14.24 5.67 0.22
N CYS A 101 -13.20 6.28 -0.37
CA CYS A 101 -11.81 5.94 -0.05
C CYS A 101 -11.46 6.25 1.41
N GLU A 102 -11.95 7.37 1.98
CA GLU A 102 -11.83 7.67 3.42
C GLU A 102 -12.46 6.58 4.29
N HIS A 103 -13.63 6.06 3.88
CA HIS A 103 -14.29 4.95 4.58
C HIS A 103 -13.42 3.68 4.53
N TYR A 104 -12.83 3.32 3.38
CA TYR A 104 -11.97 2.15 3.27
C TYR A 104 -10.67 2.31 4.07
N ALA A 105 -10.05 3.48 4.08
CA ALA A 105 -8.91 3.75 4.96
C ALA A 105 -9.26 3.56 6.44
N LYS A 106 -10.44 4.01 6.88
CA LYS A 106 -10.92 3.76 8.24
C LYS A 106 -11.17 2.27 8.50
N THR A 107 -11.66 1.51 7.51
CA THR A 107 -11.86 0.07 7.62
C THR A 107 -10.53 -0.67 7.85
N GLU A 108 -9.46 -0.29 7.12
CA GLU A 108 -8.11 -0.80 7.36
C GLU A 108 -7.69 -0.59 8.82
N LEU A 109 -7.84 0.63 9.34
CA LEU A 109 -7.50 0.93 10.73
C LEU A 109 -8.31 0.06 11.72
N LEU A 110 -9.62 -0.08 11.51
CA LEU A 110 -10.49 -0.86 12.38
C LEU A 110 -10.23 -2.37 12.32
N SER A 111 -9.53 -2.85 11.29
CA SER A 111 -9.07 -4.24 11.20
C SER A 111 -7.75 -4.50 11.95
N GLY A 112 -7.18 -3.46 12.58
CA GLY A 112 -5.89 -3.54 13.28
C GLY A 112 -4.68 -3.09 12.45
N VAL A 113 -4.90 -2.66 11.18
CA VAL A 113 -3.85 -2.14 10.30
C VAL A 113 -3.66 -0.66 10.57
N THR A 114 -2.62 -0.30 11.32
CA THR A 114 -2.35 1.09 11.75
C THR A 114 -1.48 1.87 10.77
N THR A 115 -0.83 1.20 9.82
CA THR A 115 -0.04 1.82 8.76
C THR A 115 -0.33 1.14 7.43
N ILE A 116 -0.59 1.92 6.38
CA ILE A 116 -0.79 1.42 5.02
C ILE A 116 0.15 2.12 4.04
N ARG A 117 0.52 1.40 2.97
CA ARG A 117 1.12 1.99 1.77
C ARG A 117 0.18 1.80 0.60
N THR A 118 -0.29 2.90 -0.02
CA THR A 118 -1.08 2.81 -1.24
C THR A 118 -0.16 2.78 -2.46
N VAL A 119 -0.54 2.00 -3.47
CA VAL A 119 0.26 1.72 -4.67
C VAL A 119 -0.56 1.82 -5.96
N GLY A 120 -1.33 2.89 -6.06
CA GLY A 120 -2.22 3.23 -7.16
C GLY A 120 -3.58 3.68 -6.65
N GLY A 121 -3.92 4.94 -6.88
CA GLY A 121 -5.14 5.60 -6.43
C GLY A 121 -5.83 6.37 -7.55
N LEU A 122 -6.90 7.10 -7.23
CA LEU A 122 -7.66 7.95 -8.16
C LEU A 122 -7.23 9.40 -8.01
N GLY A 123 -6.57 9.96 -9.03
CA GLY A 123 -6.04 11.31 -8.95
C GLY A 123 -5.15 11.45 -7.72
N ASN A 124 -5.35 12.48 -6.92
CA ASN A 124 -4.64 12.73 -5.67
C ASN A 124 -5.46 12.41 -4.41
N PHE A 125 -6.38 11.45 -4.51
CA PHE A 125 -7.24 11.14 -3.35
C PHE A 125 -6.44 10.65 -2.16
N ASP A 126 -5.43 9.84 -2.39
CA ASP A 126 -4.64 9.23 -1.32
C ASP A 126 -3.83 10.27 -0.55
N SER A 127 -3.16 11.21 -1.26
CA SER A 127 -2.45 12.34 -0.65
C SER A 127 -3.38 13.24 0.16
N VAL A 128 -4.56 13.56 -0.39
CA VAL A 128 -5.56 14.36 0.33
C VAL A 128 -6.06 13.65 1.57
N ILE A 129 -6.31 12.33 1.51
CA ILE A 129 -6.78 11.53 2.66
C ILE A 129 -5.69 11.46 3.73
N ARG A 130 -4.43 11.16 3.33
CA ARG A 130 -3.27 11.18 4.22
C ARG A 130 -3.16 12.50 4.99
N ASP A 131 -3.20 13.62 4.28
CA ASP A 131 -3.05 14.94 4.88
C ASP A 131 -4.22 15.29 5.81
N ARG A 132 -5.45 14.82 5.51
CA ARG A 132 -6.62 14.97 6.39
C ARG A 132 -6.52 14.13 7.66
N ILE A 133 -5.97 12.91 7.56
CA ILE A 133 -5.70 12.05 8.73
C ILE A 133 -4.61 12.71 9.59
N ALA A 134 -3.50 13.13 8.99
CA ALA A 134 -2.41 13.79 9.69
C ALA A 134 -2.84 15.08 10.42
N ALA A 135 -3.80 15.82 9.83
CA ALA A 135 -4.40 17.00 10.44
C ALA A 135 -5.51 16.70 11.48
N GLY A 136 -5.78 15.43 11.80
CA GLY A 136 -6.83 15.01 12.73
C GLY A 136 -8.26 15.29 12.26
N LYS A 137 -8.47 15.60 10.97
CA LYS A 137 -9.80 15.90 10.41
C LYS A 137 -10.65 14.66 10.16
N ILE A 138 -10.02 13.52 9.98
CA ILE A 138 -10.66 12.21 9.81
C ILE A 138 -9.83 11.14 10.51
N ILE A 139 -10.48 10.04 10.88
CA ILE A 139 -9.83 8.88 11.50
C ILE A 139 -9.39 7.91 10.40
N GLY A 140 -8.13 7.49 10.44
CA GLY A 140 -7.53 6.50 9.53
C GLY A 140 -6.14 6.08 9.97
N PRO A 141 -5.51 5.12 9.27
CA PRO A 141 -4.15 4.68 9.56
C PRO A 141 -3.12 5.74 9.16
N ARG A 142 -1.86 5.58 9.59
CA ARG A 142 -0.75 6.28 8.95
C ARG A 142 -0.67 5.84 7.49
N MET A 143 -0.52 6.78 6.57
CA MET A 143 -0.48 6.46 5.14
C MET A 143 0.84 6.90 4.51
N LEU A 144 1.42 6.00 3.72
CA LEU A 144 2.42 6.29 2.69
C LEU A 144 1.73 6.12 1.34
N VAL A 145 1.78 7.11 0.47
CA VAL A 145 0.90 7.16 -0.70
C VAL A 145 1.66 7.30 -2.01
N SER A 146 1.12 6.72 -3.09
CA SER A 146 1.65 6.88 -4.44
C SER A 146 0.73 7.69 -5.36
N ASP A 147 -0.52 7.91 -4.96
CA ASP A 147 -1.55 8.46 -5.84
C ASP A 147 -1.68 7.64 -7.14
N MET A 148 -1.80 8.26 -8.32
CA MET A 148 -1.88 7.52 -9.57
C MET A 148 -0.56 6.83 -9.91
N ALA A 149 -0.68 5.64 -10.53
CA ALA A 149 0.47 4.94 -11.09
C ALA A 149 0.76 5.39 -12.53
N VAL A 150 1.89 4.95 -13.08
CA VAL A 150 2.20 5.03 -14.52
C VAL A 150 2.15 3.65 -15.14
N SER A 151 1.44 3.51 -16.25
CA SER A 151 1.26 2.31 -17.06
C SER A 151 1.46 2.67 -18.53
N VAL A 152 1.15 1.74 -19.41
CA VAL A 152 1.13 1.94 -20.87
C VAL A 152 -0.25 1.59 -21.44
N PRO A 153 -0.60 1.95 -22.67
CA PRO A 153 -1.80 1.45 -23.32
C PRO A 153 -1.90 -0.08 -23.25
N ASP A 154 -3.08 -0.60 -22.93
CA ASP A 154 -3.33 -2.03 -22.66
C ASP A 154 -2.48 -2.65 -21.53
N GLY A 155 -1.81 -1.81 -20.72
CA GLY A 155 -1.14 -2.23 -19.51
C GLY A 155 -2.09 -2.31 -18.31
N HIS A 156 -1.59 -2.91 -17.22
CA HIS A 156 -2.39 -3.11 -16.00
C HIS A 156 -2.95 -1.79 -15.48
N MET A 157 -4.25 -1.76 -15.16
CA MET A 157 -5.00 -0.63 -14.58
C MET A 157 -4.94 0.69 -15.38
N ALA A 158 -4.51 0.65 -16.65
CA ALA A 158 -4.44 1.82 -17.53
C ALA A 158 -5.80 2.53 -17.65
N GLY A 159 -5.81 3.86 -17.49
CA GLY A 159 -7.01 4.67 -17.54
C GLY A 159 -7.94 4.56 -16.32
N SER A 160 -7.56 3.79 -15.30
CA SER A 160 -8.25 3.75 -14.00
C SER A 160 -7.41 4.39 -12.90
N VAL A 161 -6.57 3.64 -12.20
CA VAL A 161 -5.64 4.15 -11.16
C VAL A 161 -4.22 4.36 -11.71
N ALA A 162 -4.03 4.24 -13.02
CA ALA A 162 -2.76 4.47 -13.71
C ALA A 162 -2.94 5.32 -14.97
N HIS A 163 -1.99 6.22 -15.21
CA HIS A 163 -1.84 6.93 -16.48
C HIS A 163 -1.30 5.97 -17.55
N ALA A 164 -1.76 6.08 -18.78
CA ALA A 164 -1.25 5.31 -19.91
C ALA A 164 -0.26 6.18 -20.70
N ALA A 165 1.05 5.93 -20.57
CA ALA A 165 2.10 6.66 -21.26
C ALA A 165 2.41 6.03 -22.62
N HIS A 166 2.56 6.86 -23.66
CA HIS A 166 2.87 6.45 -25.03
C HIS A 166 4.33 6.74 -25.42
N SER A 167 5.13 7.34 -24.53
CA SER A 167 6.52 7.68 -24.75
C SER A 167 7.29 7.89 -23.45
N GLU A 168 8.62 7.84 -23.49
CA GLU A 168 9.47 8.21 -22.36
C GLU A 168 9.18 9.64 -21.86
N ALA A 169 8.92 10.56 -22.78
CA ALA A 169 8.60 11.95 -22.44
C ALA A 169 7.30 12.05 -21.65
N GLU A 170 6.26 11.27 -22.00
CA GLU A 170 5.02 11.19 -21.25
C GLU A 170 5.23 10.51 -19.88
N CYS A 171 6.04 9.44 -19.81
CA CYS A 171 6.44 8.83 -18.55
C CYS A 171 6.99 9.86 -17.58
N ARG A 172 7.99 10.63 -17.99
CA ARG A 172 8.57 11.70 -17.17
C ARG A 172 7.56 12.79 -16.82
N ALA A 173 6.71 13.18 -17.75
CA ALA A 173 5.67 14.18 -17.50
C ALA A 173 4.63 13.69 -16.46
N PHE A 174 4.22 12.43 -16.52
CA PHE A 174 3.32 11.85 -15.52
C PHE A 174 3.97 11.77 -14.14
N VAL A 175 5.23 11.32 -14.04
CA VAL A 175 5.96 11.33 -12.77
C VAL A 175 6.01 12.75 -12.18
N ARG A 176 6.37 13.77 -12.97
CA ARG A 176 6.36 15.17 -12.48
C ARG A 176 4.99 15.62 -11.99
N SER A 177 3.93 15.24 -12.71
CA SER A 177 2.56 15.61 -12.29
C SER A 177 2.15 14.94 -10.98
N ILE A 178 2.55 13.67 -10.76
CA ILE A 178 2.29 12.94 -9.52
C ILE A 178 3.11 13.54 -8.38
N VAL A 179 4.39 13.85 -8.60
CA VAL A 179 5.28 14.51 -7.62
C VAL A 179 4.71 15.84 -7.12
N ALA A 180 4.00 16.59 -7.97
CA ALA A 180 3.34 17.85 -7.58
C ALA A 180 2.27 17.67 -6.46
N ASP A 181 1.66 16.50 -6.36
CA ASP A 181 0.73 16.13 -5.29
C ASP A 181 1.44 15.64 -4.01
N ARG A 182 2.79 15.63 -3.99
CA ARG A 182 3.64 15.25 -2.86
C ARG A 182 3.34 13.84 -2.32
N PRO A 183 3.40 12.80 -3.17
CA PRO A 183 3.28 11.42 -2.72
C PRO A 183 4.47 11.03 -1.82
N ASP A 184 4.50 9.80 -1.34
CA ASP A 184 5.65 9.20 -0.64
C ASP A 184 6.44 8.26 -1.56
N TRP A 185 5.79 7.74 -2.61
CA TRP A 185 6.31 6.78 -3.59
C TRP A 185 5.78 7.07 -4.98
N ILE A 186 6.50 6.63 -6.01
CA ILE A 186 5.98 6.51 -7.38
C ILE A 186 5.64 5.06 -7.67
N LYS A 187 4.53 4.79 -8.35
CA LYS A 187 4.10 3.44 -8.73
C LYS A 187 4.09 3.24 -10.24
N LEU A 188 4.66 2.11 -10.69
CA LEU A 188 4.62 1.65 -12.09
C LEU A 188 3.84 0.35 -12.22
N MET A 189 3.26 0.12 -13.41
CA MET A 189 2.62 -1.13 -13.81
C MET A 189 3.44 -1.74 -14.95
N VAL A 190 4.34 -2.67 -14.60
CA VAL A 190 5.36 -3.19 -15.53
C VAL A 190 4.83 -4.35 -16.34
N THR A 191 4.12 -5.30 -15.71
CA THR A 191 3.45 -6.40 -16.40
C THR A 191 1.95 -6.18 -16.52
N GLY A 192 1.25 -7.08 -17.23
CA GLY A 192 -0.19 -7.27 -17.07
C GLY A 192 -0.54 -7.66 -15.64
N GLY A 193 -1.82 -7.68 -15.29
CA GLY A 193 -2.28 -8.03 -13.95
C GLY A 193 -3.56 -8.88 -13.98
N VAL A 194 -3.80 -9.62 -12.88
CA VAL A 194 -4.93 -10.57 -12.78
C VAL A 194 -6.29 -9.90 -12.96
N LEU A 195 -6.43 -8.64 -12.52
CA LEU A 195 -7.75 -7.96 -12.50
C LEU A 195 -8.26 -7.55 -13.88
N ASP A 196 -7.38 -7.39 -14.86
CA ASP A 196 -7.71 -6.95 -16.21
C ASP A 196 -7.21 -7.91 -17.30
N ALA A 197 -6.71 -9.10 -16.90
CA ALA A 197 -6.30 -10.15 -17.81
C ALA A 197 -7.48 -10.63 -18.67
N LYS A 198 -7.27 -10.70 -19.98
CA LYS A 198 -8.23 -11.22 -20.98
C LYS A 198 -7.98 -12.69 -21.31
N VAL A 199 -6.74 -13.12 -21.13
CA VAL A 199 -6.30 -14.49 -21.44
C VAL A 199 -5.37 -15.03 -20.35
N LYS A 200 -5.28 -16.37 -20.24
CA LYS A 200 -4.38 -17.03 -19.30
C LYS A 200 -2.92 -16.65 -19.60
N GLY A 201 -2.15 -16.32 -18.56
CA GLY A 201 -0.73 -15.94 -18.67
C GLY A 201 -0.50 -14.45 -18.93
N GLU A 202 -1.53 -13.67 -19.25
CA GLU A 202 -1.39 -12.23 -19.48
C GLU A 202 -0.83 -11.44 -18.28
N PRO A 203 -1.13 -11.81 -17.00
CA PRO A 203 -0.54 -11.12 -15.85
C PRO A 203 1.00 -11.07 -15.85
N GLY A 204 1.65 -12.12 -16.37
CA GLY A 204 3.11 -12.17 -16.48
C GLY A 204 3.72 -11.47 -17.69
N VAL A 205 2.91 -11.01 -18.66
CA VAL A 205 3.43 -10.38 -19.89
C VAL A 205 4.02 -9.01 -19.58
N LEU A 206 5.29 -8.80 -19.97
CA LEU A 206 5.94 -7.50 -19.91
C LEU A 206 5.18 -6.53 -20.83
N LYS A 207 4.57 -5.49 -20.25
CA LYS A 207 3.78 -4.48 -20.97
C LYS A 207 4.54 -3.16 -21.12
N MET A 208 5.21 -2.73 -20.06
CA MET A 208 5.95 -1.47 -20.05
C MET A 208 7.37 -1.68 -20.60
N PRO A 209 7.76 -0.98 -21.68
CA PRO A 209 9.13 -1.08 -22.24
C PRO A 209 10.19 -0.73 -21.18
N PRO A 210 11.36 -1.40 -21.17
CA PRO A 210 12.45 -1.11 -20.23
C PRO A 210 12.89 0.37 -20.21
N GLU A 211 12.91 1.02 -21.35
CA GLU A 211 13.23 2.45 -21.48
C GLU A 211 12.19 3.35 -20.79
N TYR A 212 10.92 2.96 -20.77
CA TYR A 212 9.87 3.72 -20.07
C TYR A 212 10.00 3.53 -18.55
N ILE A 213 10.33 2.30 -18.09
CA ILE A 213 10.62 2.02 -16.68
C ILE A 213 11.76 2.90 -16.22
N ARG A 214 12.89 2.91 -16.96
CA ARG A 214 14.06 3.72 -16.66
C ARG A 214 13.72 5.20 -16.63
N ALA A 215 12.99 5.71 -17.62
CA ALA A 215 12.58 7.12 -17.67
C ALA A 215 11.78 7.55 -16.44
N CYS A 216 10.84 6.70 -15.97
CA CYS A 216 10.09 6.94 -14.74
C CYS A 216 11.00 6.93 -13.50
N CYS A 217 11.89 5.93 -13.37
CA CYS A 217 12.78 5.79 -12.22
C CYS A 217 13.77 6.96 -12.12
N GLU A 218 14.41 7.35 -13.23
CA GLU A 218 15.32 8.51 -13.25
C GLU A 218 14.62 9.79 -12.82
N GLU A 219 13.42 10.05 -13.33
CA GLU A 219 12.65 11.25 -12.98
C GLU A 219 12.22 11.24 -11.50
N ALA A 220 11.75 10.08 -11.01
CA ALA A 220 11.36 9.90 -9.62
C ALA A 220 12.55 10.08 -8.66
N HIS A 221 13.67 9.40 -8.93
CA HIS A 221 14.87 9.47 -8.10
C HIS A 221 15.48 10.87 -8.09
N ALA A 222 15.50 11.58 -9.25
CA ALA A 222 15.95 12.98 -9.32
C ALA A 222 15.10 13.90 -8.43
N ALA A 223 13.83 13.57 -8.22
CA ALA A 223 12.91 14.28 -7.31
C ALA A 223 12.95 13.74 -5.85
N GLY A 224 13.78 12.75 -5.55
CA GLY A 224 13.95 12.16 -4.21
C GLY A 224 12.93 11.10 -3.83
N TYR A 225 12.20 10.54 -4.80
CA TYR A 225 11.17 9.51 -4.57
C TYR A 225 11.67 8.12 -4.96
N ARG A 226 11.30 7.11 -4.18
CA ARG A 226 11.46 5.71 -4.52
C ARG A 226 10.35 5.23 -5.44
N VAL A 227 10.62 4.14 -6.18
CA VAL A 227 9.71 3.57 -7.17
C VAL A 227 9.29 2.15 -6.80
N ALA A 228 7.99 1.90 -6.79
CA ALA A 228 7.39 0.58 -6.63
C ALA A 228 6.84 0.09 -7.97
N ALA A 229 7.02 -1.18 -8.32
CA ALA A 229 6.52 -1.74 -9.58
C ALA A 229 5.66 -3.00 -9.38
N HIS A 230 4.47 -3.00 -9.98
CA HIS A 230 3.71 -4.23 -10.21
C HIS A 230 4.44 -5.09 -11.24
N ALA A 231 4.83 -6.32 -10.89
CA ALA A 231 5.47 -7.27 -11.77
C ALA A 231 5.16 -8.71 -11.32
N GLU A 232 4.54 -9.50 -12.21
CA GLU A 232 4.05 -10.86 -11.92
C GLU A 232 4.77 -11.93 -12.77
N SER A 233 6.01 -11.67 -13.22
CA SER A 233 6.84 -12.65 -13.93
C SER A 233 8.33 -12.42 -13.68
N PRO A 234 9.18 -13.46 -13.82
CA PRO A 234 10.63 -13.29 -13.72
C PRO A 234 11.19 -12.25 -14.70
N GLU A 235 10.66 -12.19 -15.92
CA GLU A 235 11.02 -11.19 -16.94
C GLU A 235 10.65 -9.77 -16.48
N GLY A 236 9.42 -9.58 -15.99
CA GLY A 236 8.95 -8.29 -15.50
C GLY A 236 9.75 -7.80 -14.29
N VAL A 237 10.04 -8.71 -13.34
CA VAL A 237 10.87 -8.41 -12.16
C VAL A 237 12.29 -8.00 -12.58
N ARG A 238 12.91 -8.74 -13.50
CA ARG A 238 14.23 -8.41 -14.03
C ARG A 238 14.23 -7.04 -14.70
N ALA A 239 13.31 -6.80 -15.63
CA ALA A 239 13.18 -5.53 -16.32
C ALA A 239 12.99 -4.35 -15.35
N ALA A 240 12.18 -4.52 -14.30
CA ALA A 240 11.97 -3.52 -13.27
C ALA A 240 13.26 -3.20 -12.49
N LEU A 241 13.92 -4.22 -11.94
CA LEU A 241 15.12 -4.07 -11.11
C LEU A 241 16.31 -3.50 -11.91
N GLU A 242 16.54 -3.96 -13.13
CA GLU A 242 17.62 -3.46 -14.00
C GLU A 242 17.44 -1.99 -14.35
N ASN A 243 16.19 -1.50 -14.39
CA ASN A 243 15.88 -0.13 -14.76
C ASN A 243 15.56 0.79 -13.56
N GLY A 244 15.91 0.37 -12.33
CA GLY A 244 15.98 1.24 -11.17
C GLY A 244 14.79 1.21 -10.22
N VAL A 245 13.92 0.21 -10.30
CA VAL A 245 12.80 0.03 -9.36
C VAL A 245 13.34 -0.37 -7.98
N ASP A 246 12.78 0.21 -6.91
CA ASP A 246 13.21 -0.02 -5.53
C ASP A 246 12.40 -1.11 -4.82
N THR A 247 11.11 -1.30 -5.18
CA THR A 247 10.30 -2.40 -4.65
C THR A 247 9.48 -3.07 -5.74
N ILE A 248 9.40 -4.40 -5.64
CA ILE A 248 8.55 -5.22 -6.50
C ILE A 248 7.28 -5.56 -5.73
N GLU A 249 6.15 -5.43 -6.40
CA GLU A 249 4.84 -5.81 -5.87
C GLU A 249 4.41 -7.12 -6.54
N HIS A 250 3.91 -8.07 -5.76
CA HIS A 250 3.55 -9.45 -6.11
C HIS A 250 4.76 -10.34 -6.34
N GLY A 251 5.65 -9.96 -7.25
CA GLY A 251 6.86 -10.71 -7.55
C GLY A 251 6.59 -11.96 -8.40
N ALA A 252 7.62 -12.79 -8.47
CA ALA A 252 7.59 -14.09 -9.13
C ALA A 252 8.55 -15.05 -8.40
N ALA A 253 8.43 -16.36 -8.65
CA ALA A 253 9.38 -17.33 -8.12
C ALA A 253 10.80 -16.96 -8.56
N PRO A 254 11.71 -16.58 -7.62
CA PRO A 254 13.01 -16.08 -7.97
C PRO A 254 13.96 -17.23 -8.30
N ASP A 255 14.74 -17.07 -9.37
CA ASP A 255 15.93 -17.85 -9.63
C ASP A 255 17.18 -17.23 -8.92
N ALA A 256 18.32 -17.89 -9.03
CA ALA A 256 19.55 -17.42 -8.40
C ALA A 256 19.99 -16.03 -8.91
N GLU A 257 19.74 -15.73 -10.18
CA GLU A 257 20.07 -14.46 -10.78
C GLU A 257 19.17 -13.33 -10.27
N LEU A 258 17.86 -13.54 -10.17
CA LEU A 258 16.94 -12.57 -9.58
C LEU A 258 17.28 -12.30 -8.11
N LEU A 259 17.60 -13.34 -7.32
CA LEU A 259 18.02 -13.15 -5.93
C LEU A 259 19.30 -12.31 -5.81
N ARG A 260 20.26 -12.50 -6.72
CA ARG A 260 21.47 -11.69 -6.81
C ARG A 260 21.11 -10.23 -7.15
N LEU A 261 20.22 -10.04 -8.13
CA LEU A 261 19.79 -8.72 -8.58
C LEU A 261 19.06 -7.93 -7.49
N PHE A 262 18.16 -8.56 -6.72
CA PHE A 262 17.54 -7.95 -5.54
C PHE A 262 18.57 -7.44 -4.53
N LYS A 263 19.59 -8.25 -4.23
CA LYS A 263 20.66 -7.85 -3.31
C LYS A 263 21.52 -6.71 -3.85
N GLU A 264 21.92 -6.78 -5.11
CA GLU A 264 22.73 -5.74 -5.77
C GLU A 264 22.01 -4.39 -5.84
N LYS A 265 20.71 -4.42 -6.11
CA LYS A 265 19.89 -3.21 -6.21
C LYS A 265 19.36 -2.74 -4.84
N ASN A 266 19.61 -3.49 -3.78
CA ASN A 266 19.03 -3.25 -2.45
C ASN A 266 17.51 -3.06 -2.52
N ALA A 267 16.86 -3.86 -3.36
CA ALA A 267 15.42 -3.82 -3.60
C ALA A 267 14.68 -4.78 -2.66
N ALA A 268 13.40 -4.51 -2.41
CA ALA A 268 12.54 -5.36 -1.61
C ALA A 268 11.40 -5.97 -2.45
N ASP A 269 10.93 -7.16 -2.05
CA ASP A 269 9.75 -7.80 -2.61
C ASP A 269 8.57 -7.75 -1.62
N ILE A 270 7.42 -7.32 -2.09
CA ILE A 270 6.15 -7.24 -1.35
C ILE A 270 5.21 -8.29 -1.93
N CYS A 271 5.33 -9.53 -1.46
CA CYS A 271 4.75 -10.74 -2.06
C CYS A 271 3.21 -10.79 -2.10
N THR A 272 2.49 -9.89 -1.43
CA THR A 272 1.01 -9.77 -1.45
C THR A 272 0.25 -11.12 -1.38
N ILE A 273 0.63 -11.99 -0.47
CA ILE A 273 0.12 -13.38 -0.38
C ILE A 273 -1.40 -13.42 -0.13
N SER A 274 -1.92 -12.50 0.71
CA SER A 274 -3.32 -12.54 1.15
C SER A 274 -4.37 -12.34 0.05
N PRO A 275 -4.19 -11.54 -1.01
CA PRO A 275 -5.16 -11.44 -2.11
C PRO A 275 -5.33 -12.72 -2.91
N ALA A 276 -4.29 -13.55 -3.03
CA ALA A 276 -4.32 -14.79 -3.80
C ALA A 276 -5.15 -15.90 -3.12
N VAL A 277 -5.21 -15.90 -1.80
CA VAL A 277 -5.91 -16.94 -1.02
C VAL A 277 -7.42 -16.93 -1.23
N PRO A 278 -8.13 -15.79 -1.22
CA PRO A 278 -9.56 -15.74 -1.55
C PRO A 278 -9.85 -16.20 -2.99
N LEU A 279 -9.05 -15.80 -3.97
CA LEU A 279 -9.22 -16.20 -5.36
C LEU A 279 -9.13 -17.71 -5.54
N ALA A 280 -8.16 -18.37 -4.90
CA ALA A 280 -8.02 -19.81 -4.90
C ALA A 280 -9.21 -20.55 -4.27
N LYS A 281 -9.98 -19.93 -3.37
CA LYS A 281 -11.19 -20.49 -2.76
C LYS A 281 -12.43 -20.37 -3.64
N PHE A 282 -12.45 -19.44 -4.57
CA PHE A 282 -13.59 -19.16 -5.46
C PHE A 282 -13.53 -19.90 -6.79
N ASP A 283 -12.37 -20.46 -7.15
CA ASP A 283 -12.19 -21.32 -8.35
C ASP A 283 -12.53 -22.81 -8.10
N ARG A 284 -13.28 -23.11 -7.04
CA ARG A 284 -13.72 -24.48 -6.70
C ARG A 284 -15.24 -24.64 -6.82
#